data_6619450bd062530abdaeb5199deb9798
#
_entry.id   6619450bd062530abdaeb5199deb9798
#
_cell.length_a   1.000
_cell.length_b   1.000
_cell.length_c   1.000
_cell.angle_alpha   90.00
_cell.angle_beta   90.00
_cell.angle_gamma   90.00
#
_symmetry.space_group_name_H-M   'P 1'
#
loop_
_entity.id
_entity.type
_entity.pdbx_description
1 polymer ?
#
loop_
_entity_poly.entity_id
_entity_poly.type
_entity_poly.pdbx_seq_one_letter_code
_entity_poly.pdbx_strand_id
1 'polypeptide(L)'
;NLYKFVLKQSQEFSTEALNAHQRTLRMRGRPKIVLARTYEEAFGIYQKYKNNILGVITDVRFPRVERGEKDGLAGIKLCAAIRKEDPFVPLIIQSSESDNAAYAAKYDAAFIDKNSKKMDVDLRRIVSDNFGFGDFIFRNPDTLEEIARVKNLKELQNILFAVPAESFLYHISRNHVSRWLYSRAMFPVAEFLRPITWNSLQDVDAHRKIIFEAIVKYRKMKNQGVVAVFRRDRFDRYSNFARIGDGSLGGKGRGLAFIDNLVKHHPEFEEFENARVAIPKTIVLCTDVFDEFMDTNNLYQIALSDADDDVILRYFLKAKLPDRLVEDFFTFFDVVKSPLAIRSSSLLEDSHYQPFAGIYNTYMIPYLDDKYEMLRMLSDAIKGVYASVYFRDSKAYMQATSNVIDQEKMAVILQEVVGNQYGDRYYPSMSGVARSLNYYPIGDEKAEEGIVNLALGLGKYIVDGGMTLRFSPYHPNQVLQTSEMEIALKETQTRFYALDLRNAGHDFSIDDGFNLLKLHVKEAEKDGALNYIASTYDPYDQ
;
A
#
# COMPACT_ATOMS: atom_id res chain seq x y z
N ASN A 1 -17.02 -15.64 -29.30
CA ASN A 1 -15.59 -15.23 -29.31
C ASN A 1 -15.36 -13.94 -28.53
N LEU A 2 -16.15 -12.86 -28.76
CA LEU A 2 -16.02 -11.58 -28.03
C LEU A 2 -16.21 -11.76 -26.50
N TYR A 3 -17.19 -12.54 -26.06
CA TYR A 3 -17.41 -12.80 -24.64
C TYR A 3 -16.19 -13.47 -23.96
N LYS A 4 -15.61 -14.47 -24.62
CA LYS A 4 -14.38 -15.11 -24.11
C LYS A 4 -13.20 -14.14 -24.03
N PHE A 5 -13.09 -13.25 -25.01
CA PHE A 5 -12.06 -12.21 -25.02
C PHE A 5 -12.25 -11.23 -23.85
N VAL A 6 -13.46 -10.66 -23.66
CA VAL A 6 -13.77 -9.75 -22.55
C VAL A 6 -13.55 -10.43 -21.19
N LEU A 7 -13.92 -11.72 -21.08
CA LEU A 7 -13.70 -12.49 -19.85
C LEU A 7 -12.20 -12.65 -19.55
N LYS A 8 -11.38 -12.99 -20.56
CA LYS A 8 -9.92 -13.14 -20.41
C LYS A 8 -9.29 -11.82 -19.99
N GLN A 9 -9.63 -10.71 -20.63
CA GLN A 9 -9.14 -9.38 -20.27
C GLN A 9 -9.53 -8.98 -18.85
N SER A 10 -10.75 -9.29 -18.41
CA SER A 10 -11.19 -9.04 -17.05
C SER A 10 -10.43 -9.89 -16.02
N GLN A 11 -10.00 -11.09 -16.38
CA GLN A 11 -9.14 -11.92 -15.53
C GLN A 11 -7.72 -11.35 -15.42
N GLU A 12 -7.14 -10.88 -16.52
CA GLU A 12 -5.84 -10.21 -16.53
C GLU A 12 -5.86 -8.97 -15.62
N PHE A 13 -6.91 -8.15 -15.68
CA PHE A 13 -7.07 -7.00 -14.79
C PHE A 13 -7.29 -7.39 -13.32
N SER A 14 -7.81 -8.57 -13.04
CA SER A 14 -7.97 -9.06 -11.66
C SER A 14 -6.63 -9.28 -10.95
N THR A 15 -5.53 -9.42 -11.70
CA THR A 15 -4.19 -9.50 -11.15
C THR A 15 -3.77 -8.20 -10.44
N GLU A 16 -4.41 -7.07 -10.73
CA GLU A 16 -4.19 -5.79 -10.04
C GLU A 16 -4.89 -5.70 -8.66
N ALA A 17 -5.69 -6.70 -8.27
CA ALA A 17 -6.29 -6.74 -6.95
C ALA A 17 -5.23 -7.02 -5.88
N LEU A 18 -5.32 -6.32 -4.73
CA LEU A 18 -4.35 -6.44 -3.66
C LEU A 18 -4.55 -7.71 -2.84
N ASN A 19 -5.78 -8.24 -2.78
CA ASN A 19 -6.14 -9.46 -2.07
C ASN A 19 -7.29 -10.21 -2.75
N ALA A 20 -7.65 -11.39 -2.22
CA ALA A 20 -8.71 -12.24 -2.77
C ALA A 20 -10.09 -11.56 -2.74
N HIS A 21 -10.40 -10.78 -1.71
CA HIS A 21 -11.67 -10.06 -1.60
C HIS A 21 -11.82 -9.00 -2.71
N GLN A 22 -10.79 -8.17 -2.92
CA GLN A 22 -10.78 -7.20 -4.02
C GLN A 22 -10.83 -7.88 -5.40
N ARG A 23 -10.20 -9.06 -5.54
CA ARG A 23 -10.31 -9.86 -6.76
C ARG A 23 -11.76 -10.25 -7.04
N THR A 24 -12.48 -10.72 -6.02
CA THR A 24 -13.89 -11.08 -6.13
C THR A 24 -14.76 -9.88 -6.49
N LEU A 25 -14.55 -8.72 -5.86
CA LEU A 25 -15.27 -7.48 -6.18
C LEU A 25 -15.04 -7.03 -7.62
N ARG A 26 -13.81 -7.10 -8.12
CA ARG A 26 -13.49 -6.77 -9.52
C ARG A 26 -14.15 -7.72 -10.51
N MET A 27 -14.22 -9.01 -10.18
CA MET A 27 -14.92 -9.98 -11.02
C MET A 27 -16.42 -9.70 -11.12
N ARG A 28 -17.04 -9.13 -10.09
CA ARG A 28 -18.45 -8.67 -10.12
C ARG A 28 -18.60 -7.40 -10.97
N GLY A 29 -17.64 -6.49 -10.94
CA GLY A 29 -17.62 -5.26 -11.75
C GLY A 29 -17.16 -5.42 -13.20
N ARG A 30 -16.92 -6.63 -13.66
CA ARG A 30 -16.47 -6.90 -15.04
C ARG A 30 -17.45 -6.38 -16.08
N PRO A 31 -16.97 -5.89 -17.25
CA PRO A 31 -17.83 -5.49 -18.35
C PRO A 31 -18.75 -6.63 -18.82
N LYS A 32 -19.96 -6.26 -19.14
CA LYS A 32 -21.00 -7.18 -19.65
C LYS A 32 -21.33 -6.84 -21.07
N ILE A 33 -21.67 -7.84 -21.87
CA ILE A 33 -22.20 -7.67 -23.22
C ILE A 33 -23.72 -7.74 -23.12
N VAL A 34 -24.38 -6.66 -23.52
CA VAL A 34 -25.84 -6.57 -23.62
C VAL A 34 -26.22 -6.66 -25.10
N LEU A 35 -27.11 -7.55 -25.44
CA LEU A 35 -27.58 -7.74 -26.80
C LEU A 35 -28.95 -7.07 -26.99
N ALA A 36 -29.06 -6.20 -27.98
CA ALA A 36 -30.30 -5.61 -28.44
C ALA A 36 -30.63 -6.14 -29.85
N ARG A 37 -31.90 -6.37 -30.12
CA ARG A 37 -32.36 -6.91 -31.40
C ARG A 37 -33.08 -5.89 -32.28
N THR A 38 -33.46 -4.75 -31.70
CA THR A 38 -34.15 -3.68 -32.40
C THR A 38 -33.51 -2.32 -32.13
N TYR A 39 -33.80 -1.34 -32.98
CA TYR A 39 -33.31 0.03 -32.79
C TYR A 39 -33.82 0.64 -31.48
N GLU A 40 -35.11 0.52 -31.19
CA GLU A 40 -35.74 1.11 -30.01
C GLU A 40 -35.16 0.47 -28.72
N GLU A 41 -34.96 -0.84 -28.73
CA GLU A 41 -34.30 -1.55 -27.61
C GLU A 41 -32.86 -1.09 -27.43
N ALA A 42 -32.08 -1.02 -28.51
CA ALA A 42 -30.68 -0.60 -28.48
C ALA A 42 -30.52 0.84 -27.96
N PHE A 43 -31.34 1.73 -28.48
CA PHE A 43 -31.31 3.14 -28.07
C PHE A 43 -31.82 3.33 -26.64
N GLY A 44 -32.86 2.60 -26.22
CA GLY A 44 -33.35 2.59 -24.84
C GLY A 44 -32.29 2.08 -23.86
N ILE A 45 -31.56 1.01 -24.20
CA ILE A 45 -30.43 0.52 -23.39
C ILE A 45 -29.33 1.59 -23.34
N TYR A 46 -29.00 2.19 -24.47
CA TYR A 46 -28.01 3.26 -24.51
C TYR A 46 -28.41 4.44 -23.58
N GLN A 47 -29.62 4.93 -23.67
CA GLN A 47 -30.12 6.02 -22.84
C GLN A 47 -30.04 5.72 -21.35
N LYS A 48 -30.42 4.48 -20.99
CA LYS A 48 -30.41 4.03 -19.60
C LYS A 48 -29.00 3.89 -19.01
N TYR A 49 -28.02 3.45 -19.82
CA TYR A 49 -26.69 3.06 -19.35
C TYR A 49 -25.54 3.90 -19.97
N LYS A 50 -25.84 5.01 -20.66
CA LYS A 50 -24.85 5.79 -21.42
C LYS A 50 -23.59 6.14 -20.64
N ASN A 51 -23.69 6.34 -19.33
CA ASN A 51 -22.56 6.65 -18.46
C ASN A 51 -21.64 5.43 -18.20
N ASN A 52 -22.12 4.22 -18.42
CA ASN A 52 -21.41 2.97 -18.16
C ASN A 52 -21.07 2.18 -19.44
N ILE A 53 -21.42 2.70 -20.62
CA ILE A 53 -21.14 2.04 -21.89
C ILE A 53 -19.69 2.28 -22.30
N LEU A 54 -18.94 1.20 -22.52
CA LEU A 54 -17.57 1.26 -23.04
C LEU A 54 -17.52 1.45 -24.56
N GLY A 55 -18.52 0.98 -25.26
CA GLY A 55 -18.67 1.10 -26.69
C GLY A 55 -19.88 0.36 -27.22
N VAL A 56 -20.25 0.61 -28.47
CA VAL A 56 -21.39 -0.01 -29.15
C VAL A 56 -20.93 -0.70 -30.43
N ILE A 57 -21.37 -1.95 -30.59
CA ILE A 57 -21.14 -2.73 -31.81
C ILE A 57 -22.49 -2.94 -32.46
N THR A 58 -22.66 -2.50 -33.69
CA THR A 58 -23.94 -2.58 -34.40
C THR A 58 -23.80 -3.22 -35.77
N ASP A 59 -24.82 -3.98 -36.16
CA ASP A 59 -25.06 -4.33 -37.56
C ASP A 59 -25.69 -3.12 -38.30
N VAL A 60 -25.68 -3.14 -39.62
CA VAL A 60 -26.30 -2.07 -40.42
C VAL A 60 -27.81 -2.28 -40.54
N ARG A 61 -28.25 -3.55 -40.74
CA ARG A 61 -29.62 -3.92 -41.04
C ARG A 61 -30.29 -4.70 -39.94
N PHE A 62 -31.29 -4.13 -39.29
CA PHE A 62 -32.14 -4.79 -38.29
C PHE A 62 -33.48 -4.04 -38.14
N PRO A 63 -34.50 -4.65 -37.52
CA PRO A 63 -35.81 -4.05 -37.39
C PRO A 63 -35.77 -2.85 -36.41
N ARG A 64 -36.63 -1.88 -36.65
CA ARG A 64 -36.76 -0.73 -35.77
C ARG A 64 -37.47 -1.07 -34.46
N VAL A 65 -38.51 -1.87 -34.54
CA VAL A 65 -39.32 -2.39 -33.44
C VAL A 65 -39.46 -3.89 -33.48
N GLU A 66 -39.88 -4.50 -32.40
CA GLU A 66 -40.13 -5.94 -32.35
C GLU A 66 -41.17 -6.35 -33.41
N ARG A 67 -40.88 -7.40 -34.19
CA ARG A 67 -41.70 -7.87 -35.31
C ARG A 67 -41.87 -6.86 -36.49
N GLY A 68 -41.10 -5.78 -36.51
CA GLY A 68 -41.05 -4.86 -37.62
C GLY A 68 -40.23 -5.36 -38.80
N GLU A 69 -40.39 -4.71 -39.97
CA GLU A 69 -39.52 -4.94 -41.12
C GLU A 69 -38.09 -4.45 -40.86
N LYS A 70 -37.12 -5.08 -41.53
CA LYS A 70 -35.71 -4.68 -41.40
C LYS A 70 -35.48 -3.35 -42.08
N ASP A 71 -35.08 -2.35 -41.30
CA ASP A 71 -34.60 -1.05 -41.82
C ASP A 71 -33.14 -1.22 -42.31
N GLY A 72 -32.92 -0.92 -43.58
CA GLY A 72 -31.62 -1.07 -44.26
C GLY A 72 -30.50 -0.20 -43.66
N LEU A 73 -30.83 0.81 -42.86
CA LEU A 73 -29.89 1.78 -42.27
C LEU A 73 -30.08 1.92 -40.75
N ALA A 74 -30.74 1.00 -40.09
CA ALA A 74 -31.04 1.09 -38.66
C ALA A 74 -29.77 1.33 -37.81
N GLY A 75 -28.68 0.59 -38.06
CA GLY A 75 -27.42 0.74 -37.35
C GLY A 75 -26.74 2.08 -37.59
N ILE A 76 -26.84 2.61 -38.82
CA ILE A 76 -26.31 3.93 -39.16
C ILE A 76 -27.09 5.02 -38.42
N LYS A 77 -28.42 4.91 -38.38
CA LYS A 77 -29.29 5.83 -37.63
C LYS A 77 -29.00 5.77 -36.13
N LEU A 78 -28.73 4.58 -35.61
CA LEU A 78 -28.33 4.38 -34.20
C LEU A 78 -27.00 5.09 -33.92
N CYS A 79 -25.99 4.89 -34.75
CA CYS A 79 -24.71 5.57 -34.61
C CYS A 79 -24.86 7.11 -34.68
N ALA A 80 -25.68 7.61 -35.61
CA ALA A 80 -25.94 9.02 -35.72
C ALA A 80 -26.62 9.62 -34.48
N ALA A 81 -27.59 8.90 -33.89
CA ALA A 81 -28.28 9.32 -32.67
C ALA A 81 -27.33 9.32 -31.45
N ILE A 82 -26.53 8.26 -31.29
CA ILE A 82 -25.55 8.15 -30.21
C ILE A 82 -24.48 9.25 -30.34
N ARG A 83 -23.94 9.46 -31.55
CA ARG A 83 -22.88 10.44 -31.81
C ARG A 83 -23.31 11.88 -31.50
N LYS A 84 -24.61 12.16 -31.67
CA LYS A 84 -25.19 13.46 -31.31
C LYS A 84 -25.17 13.74 -29.81
N GLU A 85 -25.31 12.68 -28.99
CA GLU A 85 -25.30 12.80 -27.52
C GLU A 85 -23.90 12.67 -26.92
N ASP A 86 -23.11 11.71 -27.42
CA ASP A 86 -21.73 11.48 -26.99
C ASP A 86 -20.81 11.42 -28.23
N PRO A 87 -20.05 12.50 -28.48
CA PRO A 87 -19.16 12.59 -29.64
C PRO A 87 -17.99 11.61 -29.58
N PHE A 88 -17.70 11.01 -28.45
CA PHE A 88 -16.50 10.20 -28.23
C PHE A 88 -16.73 8.74 -27.87
N VAL A 89 -17.97 8.30 -27.67
CA VAL A 89 -18.23 6.88 -27.41
C VAL A 89 -17.77 6.02 -28.61
N PRO A 90 -16.98 4.94 -28.38
CA PRO A 90 -16.55 4.08 -29.48
C PRO A 90 -17.70 3.38 -30.15
N LEU A 91 -17.75 3.48 -31.46
CA LEU A 91 -18.74 2.83 -32.30
C LEU A 91 -18.04 1.86 -33.25
N ILE A 92 -18.60 0.67 -33.43
CA ILE A 92 -18.16 -0.31 -34.42
C ILE A 92 -19.36 -0.69 -35.28
N ILE A 93 -19.22 -0.50 -36.59
CA ILE A 93 -20.22 -0.90 -37.58
C ILE A 93 -19.73 -2.20 -38.25
N GLN A 94 -20.56 -3.21 -38.22
CA GLN A 94 -20.31 -4.50 -38.90
C GLN A 94 -21.20 -4.59 -40.12
N SER A 95 -20.63 -4.92 -41.29
CA SER A 95 -21.40 -5.18 -42.50
C SER A 95 -20.70 -6.16 -43.43
N SER A 96 -21.52 -6.87 -44.26
CA SER A 96 -21.03 -7.64 -45.42
C SER A 96 -20.87 -6.79 -46.67
N GLU A 97 -21.36 -5.52 -46.66
CA GLU A 97 -21.28 -4.58 -47.76
C GLU A 97 -20.19 -3.57 -47.48
N SER A 98 -19.16 -3.53 -48.32
CA SER A 98 -17.99 -2.64 -48.15
C SER A 98 -18.35 -1.15 -48.24
N ASP A 99 -19.38 -0.78 -48.98
CA ASP A 99 -19.84 0.59 -49.16
C ASP A 99 -20.26 1.26 -47.83
N ASN A 100 -20.65 0.44 -46.84
CA ASN A 100 -21.00 0.91 -45.52
C ASN A 100 -19.78 1.43 -44.72
N ALA A 101 -18.55 1.23 -45.18
CA ALA A 101 -17.35 1.84 -44.61
C ALA A 101 -17.38 3.39 -44.69
N ALA A 102 -18.01 3.97 -45.70
CA ALA A 102 -18.17 5.41 -45.82
C ALA A 102 -19.02 5.99 -44.66
N TYR A 103 -20.06 5.27 -44.24
CA TYR A 103 -20.84 5.66 -43.05
C TYR A 103 -20.06 5.54 -41.76
N ALA A 104 -19.23 4.51 -41.63
CA ALA A 104 -18.37 4.38 -40.46
C ALA A 104 -17.42 5.57 -40.32
N ALA A 105 -16.77 5.97 -41.43
CA ALA A 105 -15.91 7.16 -41.47
C ALA A 105 -16.68 8.44 -41.10
N LYS A 106 -17.92 8.61 -41.65
CA LYS A 106 -18.76 9.78 -41.36
C LYS A 106 -19.08 9.97 -39.87
N TYR A 107 -19.25 8.88 -39.11
CA TYR A 107 -19.62 8.93 -37.71
C TYR A 107 -18.44 8.57 -36.77
N ASP A 108 -17.21 8.65 -37.27
CA ASP A 108 -16.02 8.27 -36.51
C ASP A 108 -16.18 6.90 -35.81
N ALA A 109 -16.65 5.92 -36.58
CA ALA A 109 -16.86 4.55 -36.15
C ALA A 109 -15.85 3.64 -36.84
N ALA A 110 -15.40 2.59 -36.13
CA ALA A 110 -14.61 1.55 -36.77
C ALA A 110 -15.49 0.68 -37.65
N PHE A 111 -14.96 0.26 -38.82
CA PHE A 111 -15.65 -0.64 -39.75
C PHE A 111 -15.08 -2.06 -39.67
N ILE A 112 -15.95 -3.05 -39.64
CA ILE A 112 -15.60 -4.47 -39.71
C ILE A 112 -16.35 -5.14 -40.86
N ASP A 113 -15.59 -5.66 -41.82
CA ASP A 113 -16.14 -6.48 -42.90
C ASP A 113 -16.43 -7.90 -42.38
N LYS A 114 -17.71 -8.31 -42.41
CA LYS A 114 -18.15 -9.63 -41.99
C LYS A 114 -17.63 -10.75 -42.89
N ASN A 115 -17.23 -10.45 -44.13
CA ASN A 115 -16.69 -11.41 -45.08
C ASN A 115 -15.18 -11.62 -44.91
N SER A 116 -14.54 -10.80 -44.10
CA SER A 116 -13.10 -10.90 -43.85
C SER A 116 -12.75 -12.18 -43.06
N LYS A 117 -11.79 -12.95 -43.56
CA LYS A 117 -11.22 -14.11 -42.83
C LYS A 117 -10.55 -13.68 -41.50
N LYS A 118 -10.25 -12.41 -41.32
CA LYS A 118 -9.62 -11.84 -40.13
C LYS A 118 -10.61 -11.10 -39.20
N MET A 119 -11.92 -11.21 -39.47
CA MET A 119 -12.97 -10.50 -38.74
C MET A 119 -12.82 -10.62 -37.20
N ASP A 120 -12.60 -11.83 -36.67
CA ASP A 120 -12.44 -12.07 -35.23
C ASP A 120 -11.17 -11.39 -34.67
N VAL A 121 -10.09 -11.32 -35.44
CA VAL A 121 -8.82 -10.69 -35.05
C VAL A 121 -8.98 -9.18 -35.03
N ASP A 122 -9.58 -8.62 -36.09
CA ASP A 122 -9.82 -7.19 -36.21
C ASP A 122 -10.80 -6.70 -35.15
N LEU A 123 -11.86 -7.45 -34.87
CA LEU A 123 -12.80 -7.15 -33.80
C LEU A 123 -12.11 -7.08 -32.42
N ARG A 124 -11.28 -8.07 -32.10
CA ARG A 124 -10.54 -8.08 -30.83
C ARG A 124 -9.59 -6.92 -30.72
N ARG A 125 -8.85 -6.61 -31.78
CA ARG A 125 -7.93 -5.48 -31.81
C ARG A 125 -8.68 -4.15 -31.59
N ILE A 126 -9.73 -3.90 -32.35
CA ILE A 126 -10.51 -2.67 -32.28
C ILE A 126 -11.17 -2.52 -30.89
N VAL A 127 -11.73 -3.61 -30.35
CA VAL A 127 -12.30 -3.59 -29.00
C VAL A 127 -11.22 -3.37 -27.94
N SER A 128 -10.05 -4.01 -28.07
CA SER A 128 -8.93 -3.76 -27.17
C SER A 128 -8.54 -2.29 -27.14
N ASP A 129 -8.32 -1.70 -28.33
CA ASP A 129 -7.75 -0.36 -28.47
C ASP A 129 -8.78 0.74 -28.13
N ASN A 130 -10.04 0.58 -28.57
CA ASN A 130 -11.04 1.64 -28.47
C ASN A 130 -11.92 1.54 -27.21
N PHE A 131 -12.18 0.31 -26.70
CA PHE A 131 -13.03 0.14 -25.51
C PHE A 131 -12.24 0.13 -24.21
N GLY A 132 -10.92 0.36 -24.27
CA GLY A 132 -10.05 0.50 -23.13
C GLY A 132 -9.59 -0.81 -22.48
N PHE A 133 -9.69 -1.95 -23.19
CA PHE A 133 -9.26 -3.25 -22.63
C PHE A 133 -7.75 -3.48 -22.69
N GLY A 134 -7.06 -2.97 -23.70
CA GLY A 134 -5.60 -3.07 -23.84
C GLY A 134 -4.83 -2.14 -22.90
N ASP A 135 -3.51 -2.10 -23.08
CA ASP A 135 -2.68 -1.06 -22.47
C ASP A 135 -3.17 0.32 -22.89
N PHE A 136 -3.01 1.31 -22.02
CA PHE A 136 -3.29 2.69 -22.42
C PHE A 136 -2.11 3.24 -23.20
N ILE A 137 -2.38 3.71 -24.42
CA ILE A 137 -1.36 4.22 -25.34
C ILE A 137 -1.57 5.72 -25.55
N PHE A 138 -0.62 6.52 -25.09
CA PHE A 138 -0.55 7.93 -25.48
C PHE A 138 -0.06 8.02 -26.91
N ARG A 139 -0.81 8.73 -27.75
CA ARG A 139 -0.54 8.90 -29.17
C ARG A 139 -0.34 10.37 -29.55
N ASN A 140 0.44 10.60 -30.58
CA ASN A 140 0.47 11.90 -31.25
C ASN A 140 -0.92 12.16 -31.86
N PRO A 141 -1.56 13.32 -31.62
CA PRO A 141 -2.91 13.61 -32.14
C PRO A 141 -2.98 13.67 -33.68
N ASP A 142 -1.88 14.03 -34.35
CA ASP A 142 -1.84 14.22 -35.79
C ASP A 142 -1.43 12.96 -36.56
N THR A 143 -0.41 12.26 -36.07
CA THR A 143 0.15 11.06 -36.74
C THR A 143 -0.41 9.77 -36.21
N LEU A 144 -1.06 9.76 -35.03
CA LEU A 144 -1.53 8.61 -34.26
C LEU A 144 -0.42 7.63 -33.85
N GLU A 145 0.84 8.01 -34.00
CA GLU A 145 1.99 7.23 -33.56
C GLU A 145 2.02 7.11 -32.03
N GLU A 146 2.51 5.98 -31.55
CA GLU A 146 2.67 5.71 -30.12
C GLU A 146 3.78 6.58 -29.52
N ILE A 147 3.46 7.35 -28.48
CA ILE A 147 4.41 8.16 -27.71
C ILE A 147 4.81 7.41 -26.45
N ALA A 148 3.84 6.83 -25.75
CA ALA A 148 4.06 6.12 -24.52
C ALA A 148 2.95 5.09 -24.27
N ARG A 149 3.29 4.04 -23.52
CA ARG A 149 2.39 2.94 -23.18
C ARG A 149 2.39 2.71 -21.68
N VAL A 150 1.22 2.53 -21.11
CA VAL A 150 1.03 2.24 -19.67
C VAL A 150 0.10 1.05 -19.47
N LYS A 151 0.46 0.16 -18.56
CA LYS A 151 -0.24 -1.09 -18.29
C LYS A 151 -1.11 -1.03 -17.04
N ASN A 152 -0.76 -0.19 -16.10
CA ASN A 152 -1.39 -0.09 -14.78
C ASN A 152 -1.44 1.36 -14.27
N LEU A 153 -2.16 1.55 -13.16
CA LEU A 153 -2.40 2.86 -12.59
C LEU A 153 -1.13 3.55 -12.07
N LYS A 154 -0.13 2.78 -11.60
CA LYS A 154 1.15 3.32 -11.15
C LYS A 154 1.94 3.89 -12.32
N GLU A 155 2.01 3.16 -13.43
CA GLU A 155 2.67 3.65 -14.66
C GLU A 155 1.97 4.89 -15.21
N LEU A 156 0.62 4.90 -15.24
CA LEU A 156 -0.14 6.09 -15.64
C LEU A 156 0.22 7.29 -14.76
N GLN A 157 0.22 7.14 -13.46
CA GLN A 157 0.58 8.18 -12.50
C GLN A 157 1.99 8.75 -12.76
N ASN A 158 2.95 7.89 -13.03
CA ASN A 158 4.35 8.28 -13.21
C ASN A 158 4.60 9.05 -14.51
N ILE A 159 3.84 8.74 -15.57
CA ILE A 159 4.08 9.33 -16.90
C ILE A 159 3.31 10.63 -17.15
N LEU A 160 2.30 10.96 -16.33
CA LEU A 160 1.39 12.10 -16.56
C LEU A 160 2.12 13.41 -16.87
N PHE A 161 3.23 13.69 -16.19
CA PHE A 161 3.99 14.93 -16.36
C PHE A 161 5.07 14.84 -17.45
N ALA A 162 5.37 13.65 -17.97
CA ALA A 162 6.36 13.43 -19.02
C ALA A 162 5.76 13.38 -20.43
N VAL A 163 4.46 13.09 -20.56
CA VAL A 163 3.78 13.03 -21.86
C VAL A 163 3.63 14.45 -22.45
N PRO A 164 3.84 14.66 -23.78
CA PRO A 164 3.57 15.93 -24.43
C PRO A 164 2.15 16.45 -24.19
N ALA A 165 2.00 17.78 -24.08
CA ALA A 165 0.74 18.44 -23.72
C ALA A 165 -0.39 18.12 -24.71
N GLU A 166 -0.07 18.10 -25.99
CA GLU A 166 -1.03 17.84 -27.08
C GLU A 166 -1.57 16.40 -26.98
N SER A 167 -0.70 15.43 -26.76
CA SER A 167 -1.09 14.04 -26.58
C SER A 167 -1.96 13.85 -25.32
N PHE A 168 -1.53 14.46 -24.21
CA PHE A 168 -2.29 14.42 -22.97
C PHE A 168 -3.71 14.96 -23.17
N LEU A 169 -3.86 16.18 -23.72
CA LEU A 169 -5.16 16.79 -23.99
C LEU A 169 -6.01 16.01 -24.98
N TYR A 170 -5.38 15.45 -26.03
CA TYR A 170 -6.07 14.61 -27.00
C TYR A 170 -6.80 13.44 -26.33
N HIS A 171 -6.13 12.79 -25.36
CA HIS A 171 -6.70 11.64 -24.69
C HIS A 171 -7.72 11.99 -23.60
N ILE A 172 -7.48 13.03 -22.80
CA ILE A 172 -8.40 13.37 -21.71
C ILE A 172 -9.69 14.01 -22.22
N SER A 173 -9.62 14.90 -23.24
CA SER A 173 -10.79 15.54 -23.83
C SER A 173 -11.76 14.55 -24.50
N ARG A 174 -11.26 13.40 -24.92
CA ARG A 174 -12.04 12.30 -25.53
C ARG A 174 -12.44 11.20 -24.55
N ASN A 175 -12.28 11.42 -23.27
CA ASN A 175 -12.57 10.44 -22.19
C ASN A 175 -11.84 9.09 -22.34
N HIS A 176 -10.69 9.04 -23.03
CA HIS A 176 -9.95 7.80 -23.20
C HIS A 176 -9.43 7.26 -21.87
N VAL A 177 -8.92 8.13 -20.98
CA VAL A 177 -8.43 7.75 -19.66
C VAL A 177 -9.57 7.22 -18.80
N SER A 178 -10.70 7.92 -18.70
CA SER A 178 -11.83 7.47 -17.88
C SER A 178 -12.40 6.14 -18.40
N ARG A 179 -12.48 5.93 -19.72
CA ARG A 179 -12.92 4.67 -20.32
C ARG A 179 -11.98 3.51 -20.00
N TRP A 180 -10.67 3.74 -20.08
CA TRP A 180 -9.66 2.76 -19.71
C TRP A 180 -9.75 2.36 -18.22
N LEU A 181 -10.08 3.30 -17.34
CA LEU A 181 -10.32 3.05 -15.93
C LEU A 181 -11.63 2.27 -15.70
N TYR A 182 -12.70 2.60 -16.44
CA TYR A 182 -13.97 1.86 -16.39
C TYR A 182 -13.80 0.39 -16.78
N SER A 183 -13.05 0.09 -17.84
CA SER A 183 -12.81 -1.29 -18.29
C SER A 183 -12.12 -2.14 -17.20
N ARG A 184 -11.41 -1.49 -16.29
CA ARG A 184 -10.68 -2.08 -15.15
C ARG A 184 -11.47 -2.05 -13.84
N ALA A 185 -12.76 -1.70 -13.88
CA ALA A 185 -13.62 -1.55 -12.70
C ALA A 185 -13.06 -0.55 -11.66
N MET A 186 -12.35 0.48 -12.10
CA MET A 186 -11.86 1.58 -11.26
C MET A 186 -12.87 2.74 -11.27
N PHE A 187 -14.13 2.42 -10.98
CA PHE A 187 -15.28 3.31 -11.14
C PHE A 187 -15.12 4.67 -10.43
N PRO A 188 -14.69 4.75 -9.16
CA PRO A 188 -14.64 6.06 -8.47
C PRO A 188 -13.77 7.09 -9.17
N VAL A 189 -12.60 6.68 -9.70
CA VAL A 189 -11.72 7.60 -10.45
C VAL A 189 -12.30 7.89 -11.83
N ALA A 190 -12.81 6.87 -12.51
CA ALA A 190 -13.38 7.03 -13.84
C ALA A 190 -14.59 7.98 -13.85
N GLU A 191 -15.48 7.84 -12.85
CA GLU A 191 -16.65 8.70 -12.66
C GLU A 191 -16.27 10.14 -12.27
N PHE A 192 -15.24 10.31 -11.47
CA PHE A 192 -14.71 11.62 -11.11
C PHE A 192 -14.14 12.36 -12.32
N LEU A 193 -13.39 11.67 -13.19
CA LEU A 193 -12.71 12.30 -14.33
C LEU A 193 -13.63 12.57 -15.52
N ARG A 194 -14.68 11.76 -15.73
CA ARG A 194 -15.53 11.82 -16.92
C ARG A 194 -16.26 13.15 -17.13
N PRO A 195 -16.86 13.79 -16.12
CA PRO A 195 -17.62 15.03 -16.31
C PRO A 195 -16.74 16.28 -16.47
N ILE A 196 -15.42 16.15 -16.24
CA ILE A 196 -14.54 17.32 -16.28
C ILE A 196 -14.32 17.74 -17.73
N THR A 197 -14.51 19.02 -17.99
CA THR A 197 -14.27 19.62 -19.30
C THR A 197 -12.80 20.04 -19.40
N TRP A 198 -12.09 19.42 -20.33
CA TRP A 198 -10.66 19.63 -20.54
C TRP A 198 -10.40 20.49 -21.76
N ASN A 199 -10.43 21.81 -21.65
CA ASN A 199 -10.55 22.68 -22.80
C ASN A 199 -9.34 23.56 -23.11
N SER A 200 -8.29 23.58 -22.31
CA SER A 200 -7.23 24.57 -22.46
C SER A 200 -5.82 23.99 -22.36
N LEU A 201 -4.98 24.26 -23.35
CA LEU A 201 -3.54 24.01 -23.31
C LEU A 201 -2.84 24.83 -22.21
N GLN A 202 -3.42 25.98 -21.82
CA GLN A 202 -2.82 26.85 -20.79
C GLN A 202 -2.88 26.24 -19.40
N ASP A 203 -3.81 25.30 -19.15
CA ASP A 203 -4.03 24.68 -17.84
C ASP A 203 -3.59 23.22 -17.80
N VAL A 204 -2.75 22.76 -18.74
CA VAL A 204 -2.38 21.34 -18.85
C VAL A 204 -1.80 20.79 -17.55
N ASP A 205 -0.94 21.54 -16.89
CA ASP A 205 -0.31 21.07 -15.63
C ASP A 205 -1.31 21.04 -14.47
N ALA A 206 -2.28 21.94 -14.44
CA ALA A 206 -3.39 21.86 -13.50
C ALA A 206 -4.26 20.62 -13.77
N HIS A 207 -4.55 20.30 -15.02
CA HIS A 207 -5.26 19.08 -15.41
C HIS A 207 -4.50 17.81 -15.04
N ARG A 208 -3.18 17.78 -15.29
CA ARG A 208 -2.30 16.67 -14.86
C ARG A 208 -2.35 16.47 -13.35
N LYS A 209 -2.30 17.56 -12.60
CA LYS A 209 -2.38 17.55 -11.14
C LYS A 209 -3.70 16.97 -10.64
N ILE A 210 -4.83 17.37 -11.22
CA ILE A 210 -6.15 16.84 -10.87
C ILE A 210 -6.21 15.31 -11.08
N ILE A 211 -5.73 14.82 -12.23
CA ILE A 211 -5.71 13.38 -12.52
C ILE A 211 -4.75 12.66 -11.58
N PHE A 212 -3.57 13.22 -11.35
CA PHE A 212 -2.58 12.68 -10.44
C PHE A 212 -3.13 12.54 -9.01
N GLU A 213 -3.75 13.60 -8.48
CA GLU A 213 -4.34 13.61 -7.14
C GLU A 213 -5.51 12.62 -7.02
N ALA A 214 -6.36 12.52 -8.03
CA ALA A 214 -7.45 11.55 -8.08
C ALA A 214 -6.92 10.11 -8.05
N ILE A 215 -5.86 9.81 -8.82
CA ILE A 215 -5.20 8.51 -8.82
C ILE A 215 -4.57 8.23 -7.45
N VAL A 216 -3.85 9.17 -6.87
CA VAL A 216 -3.23 9.03 -5.54
C VAL A 216 -4.28 8.78 -4.48
N LYS A 217 -5.36 9.57 -4.46
CA LYS A 217 -6.48 9.40 -3.53
C LYS A 217 -7.12 8.00 -3.67
N TYR A 218 -7.38 7.57 -4.88
CA TYR A 218 -7.94 6.25 -5.15
C TYR A 218 -7.00 5.12 -4.70
N ARG A 219 -5.70 5.22 -5.01
CA ARG A 219 -4.69 4.23 -4.58
C ARG A 219 -4.59 4.15 -3.06
N LYS A 220 -4.57 5.30 -2.37
CA LYS A 220 -4.62 5.35 -0.91
C LYS A 220 -5.88 4.69 -0.37
N MET A 221 -7.06 5.08 -0.89
CA MET A 221 -8.34 4.50 -0.49
C MET A 221 -8.38 2.98 -0.71
N LYS A 222 -7.88 2.50 -1.84
CA LYS A 222 -7.83 1.07 -2.17
C LYS A 222 -6.90 0.27 -1.26
N ASN A 223 -5.82 0.91 -0.79
CA ASN A 223 -4.86 0.31 0.15
C ASN A 223 -5.34 0.41 1.61
N GLN A 224 -6.44 1.10 1.87
CA GLN A 224 -6.97 1.27 3.22
C GLN A 224 -7.46 -0.07 3.78
N GLY A 225 -6.94 -0.44 4.95
CA GLY A 225 -7.35 -1.64 5.67
C GLY A 225 -7.04 -2.98 4.99
N VAL A 226 -6.17 -2.97 3.98
CA VAL A 226 -5.82 -4.15 3.20
C VAL A 226 -4.36 -4.49 3.40
N VAL A 227 -4.09 -5.69 3.90
CA VAL A 227 -2.76 -6.29 3.82
C VAL A 227 -2.52 -6.73 2.38
N ALA A 228 -1.78 -5.92 1.62
CA ALA A 228 -1.47 -6.22 0.23
C ALA A 228 -0.43 -7.35 0.14
N VAL A 229 -0.56 -8.23 -0.86
CA VAL A 229 0.55 -9.10 -1.24
C VAL A 229 1.63 -8.22 -1.87
N PHE A 230 2.87 -8.34 -1.36
CA PHE A 230 4.01 -7.60 -1.90
C PHE A 230 4.24 -7.94 -3.37
N ARG A 231 4.37 -6.93 -4.18
CA ARG A 231 4.68 -7.07 -5.60
C ARG A 231 5.61 -5.95 -6.03
N ARG A 232 6.74 -6.29 -6.61
CA ARG A 232 7.79 -5.35 -7.04
C ARG A 232 7.27 -4.28 -8.00
N ASP A 233 6.42 -4.67 -8.94
CA ASP A 233 5.81 -3.78 -9.93
C ASP A 233 4.81 -2.77 -9.35
N ARG A 234 4.40 -2.94 -8.09
CA ARG A 234 3.34 -2.14 -7.46
C ARG A 234 3.73 -1.47 -6.16
N PHE A 235 4.74 -2.00 -5.47
CA PHE A 235 5.22 -1.41 -4.24
C PHE A 235 5.90 -0.07 -4.53
N ASP A 236 5.46 0.99 -3.86
CA ASP A 236 5.99 2.34 -4.01
C ASP A 236 5.74 3.18 -2.74
N ARG A 237 6.04 4.49 -2.82
CA ARG A 237 5.86 5.43 -1.70
C ARG A 237 4.42 5.54 -1.17
N TYR A 238 3.42 5.10 -1.92
CA TYR A 238 2.01 5.11 -1.52
C TYR A 238 1.54 3.78 -0.92
N SER A 239 2.40 2.76 -0.94
CA SER A 239 2.15 1.46 -0.31
C SER A 239 2.56 1.54 1.16
N ASN A 240 1.65 1.27 2.10
CA ASN A 240 1.93 1.38 3.53
C ASN A 240 2.13 0.03 4.20
N PHE A 241 1.33 -0.99 3.83
CA PHE A 241 1.36 -2.29 4.47
C PHE A 241 1.32 -3.41 3.42
N ALA A 242 2.32 -4.29 3.45
CA ALA A 242 2.39 -5.44 2.55
C ALA A 242 2.87 -6.70 3.28
N ARG A 243 2.55 -7.89 2.73
CA ARG A 243 3.05 -9.18 3.19
C ARG A 243 3.82 -9.93 2.10
N ILE A 244 4.86 -10.63 2.49
CA ILE A 244 5.59 -11.58 1.66
C ILE A 244 5.32 -12.97 2.23
N GLY A 245 4.80 -13.86 1.40
CA GLY A 245 4.34 -15.20 1.79
C GLY A 245 2.82 -15.28 1.95
N ASP A 246 2.32 -16.49 2.19
CA ASP A 246 0.90 -16.81 2.32
C ASP A 246 0.52 -17.33 3.72
N GLY A 247 1.51 -17.48 4.60
CA GLY A 247 1.32 -17.89 5.99
C GLY A 247 0.70 -16.80 6.88
N SER A 248 0.79 -16.99 8.19
CA SER A 248 0.30 -16.03 9.19
C SER A 248 1.19 -14.80 9.28
N LEU A 249 0.59 -13.65 9.60
CA LEU A 249 1.30 -12.40 9.93
C LEU A 249 1.82 -12.37 11.38
N GLY A 250 1.46 -13.37 12.19
CA GLY A 250 1.67 -13.33 13.63
C GLY A 250 0.77 -12.31 14.34
N GLY A 251 0.91 -12.20 15.65
CA GLY A 251 0.09 -11.36 16.50
C GLY A 251 0.28 -9.87 16.21
N LYS A 252 1.51 -9.36 16.38
CA LYS A 252 1.82 -7.94 16.13
C LYS A 252 1.48 -7.50 14.71
N GLY A 253 1.74 -8.37 13.68
CA GLY A 253 1.41 -8.08 12.29
C GLY A 253 -0.09 -7.91 12.05
N ARG A 254 -0.93 -8.75 12.69
CA ARG A 254 -2.39 -8.62 12.64
C ARG A 254 -2.87 -7.38 13.38
N GLY A 255 -2.30 -7.07 14.54
CA GLY A 255 -2.61 -5.88 15.32
C GLY A 255 -2.31 -4.60 14.53
N LEU A 256 -1.15 -4.50 13.89
CA LEU A 256 -0.78 -3.37 13.03
C LEU A 256 -1.75 -3.21 11.83
N ALA A 257 -2.13 -4.32 11.19
CA ALA A 257 -3.09 -4.30 10.08
C ALA A 257 -4.48 -3.82 10.55
N PHE A 258 -4.90 -4.23 11.74
CA PHE A 258 -6.15 -3.78 12.35
C PHE A 258 -6.12 -2.27 12.66
N ILE A 259 -5.04 -1.77 13.27
CA ILE A 259 -4.88 -0.35 13.59
C ILE A 259 -4.81 0.48 12.31
N ASP A 260 -4.09 0.04 11.28
CA ASP A 260 -4.06 0.71 9.96
C ASP A 260 -5.48 0.86 9.38
N ASN A 261 -6.29 -0.20 9.48
CA ASN A 261 -7.67 -0.17 9.06
C ASN A 261 -8.52 0.79 9.90
N LEU A 262 -8.36 0.75 11.22
CA LEU A 262 -9.09 1.62 12.16
C LEU A 262 -8.82 3.09 11.88
N VAL A 263 -7.54 3.48 11.85
CA VAL A 263 -7.12 4.88 11.60
C VAL A 263 -7.69 5.40 10.27
N LYS A 264 -7.73 4.58 9.24
CA LYS A 264 -8.19 4.98 7.91
C LYS A 264 -9.71 5.06 7.77
N HIS A 265 -10.48 4.44 8.66
CA HIS A 265 -11.94 4.52 8.67
C HIS A 265 -12.49 5.61 9.60
N HIS A 266 -11.60 6.29 10.32
CA HIS A 266 -11.94 7.37 11.24
C HIS A 266 -11.40 8.71 10.70
N PRO A 267 -12.22 9.50 9.97
CA PRO A 267 -11.79 10.77 9.36
C PRO A 267 -11.32 11.80 10.37
N GLU A 268 -11.75 11.72 11.63
CA GLU A 268 -11.30 12.56 12.73
C GLU A 268 -9.79 12.53 12.96
N PHE A 269 -9.10 11.46 12.55
CA PHE A 269 -7.63 11.39 12.57
C PHE A 269 -6.94 12.21 11.47
N GLU A 270 -7.68 12.70 10.49
CA GLU A 270 -7.19 13.57 9.41
C GLU A 270 -7.42 15.07 9.72
N GLU A 271 -8.11 15.40 10.81
CA GLU A 271 -8.50 16.78 11.17
C GLU A 271 -7.38 17.59 11.86
N PHE A 272 -6.25 16.95 12.17
CA PHE A 272 -5.11 17.64 12.79
C PHE A 272 -4.32 18.43 11.76
N GLU A 273 -4.31 19.77 11.87
CA GLU A 273 -3.63 20.66 10.90
C GLU A 273 -2.13 20.36 10.71
N ASN A 274 -1.43 19.98 11.79
CA ASN A 274 0.02 19.81 11.80
C ASN A 274 0.49 18.40 12.18
N ALA A 275 -0.43 17.44 12.27
CA ALA A 275 -0.11 16.07 12.65
C ALA A 275 -0.85 15.08 11.75
N ARG A 276 -0.16 14.01 11.40
CA ARG A 276 -0.71 12.90 10.64
C ARG A 276 -0.63 11.62 11.45
N VAL A 277 -1.78 11.00 11.70
CA VAL A 277 -1.85 9.67 12.31
C VAL A 277 -1.70 8.61 11.22
N ALA A 278 -0.67 7.80 11.28
CA ALA A 278 -0.41 6.76 10.27
C ALA A 278 0.42 5.62 10.85
N ILE A 279 0.26 4.42 10.28
CA ILE A 279 1.20 3.33 10.48
C ILE A 279 2.41 3.56 9.58
N PRO A 280 3.66 3.49 10.12
CA PRO A 280 4.87 3.54 9.29
C PRO A 280 4.88 2.42 8.24
N LYS A 281 5.63 2.62 7.16
CA LYS A 281 5.72 1.58 6.11
C LYS A 281 6.18 0.26 6.70
N THR A 282 5.41 -0.78 6.39
CA THR A 282 5.57 -2.09 7.00
C THR A 282 5.49 -3.19 5.95
N ILE A 283 6.47 -4.10 5.96
CA ILE A 283 6.38 -5.39 5.27
C ILE A 283 6.43 -6.49 6.33
N VAL A 284 5.58 -7.49 6.18
CA VAL A 284 5.59 -8.68 7.04
C VAL A 284 6.03 -9.90 6.24
N LEU A 285 7.11 -10.53 6.66
CA LEU A 285 7.48 -11.87 6.22
C LEU A 285 6.59 -12.86 6.99
N CYS A 286 5.72 -13.56 6.27
CA CYS A 286 4.78 -14.51 6.87
C CYS A 286 5.47 -15.76 7.39
N THR A 287 4.77 -16.53 8.21
CA THR A 287 5.31 -17.73 8.86
C THR A 287 5.77 -18.83 7.90
N ASP A 288 5.25 -18.89 6.68
CA ASP A 288 5.72 -19.82 5.64
C ASP A 288 7.15 -19.50 5.15
N VAL A 289 7.57 -18.23 5.22
CA VAL A 289 8.97 -17.84 4.94
C VAL A 289 9.92 -18.36 6.02
N PHE A 290 9.47 -18.37 7.29
CA PHE A 290 10.20 -18.99 8.39
C PHE A 290 10.33 -20.50 8.19
N ASP A 291 9.24 -21.18 7.88
CA ASP A 291 9.25 -22.63 7.63
C ASP A 291 10.23 -22.96 6.46
N GLU A 292 10.15 -22.22 5.34
CA GLU A 292 11.06 -22.39 4.20
C GLU A 292 12.53 -22.21 4.61
N PHE A 293 12.84 -21.20 5.44
CA PHE A 293 14.19 -20.95 5.93
C PHE A 293 14.70 -22.09 6.84
N MET A 294 13.88 -22.54 7.77
CA MET A 294 14.23 -23.63 8.71
C MET A 294 14.46 -24.96 7.99
N ASP A 295 13.55 -25.30 7.06
CA ASP A 295 13.58 -26.56 6.33
C ASP A 295 14.76 -26.61 5.34
N THR A 296 14.96 -25.54 4.55
CA THR A 296 16.02 -25.48 3.53
C THR A 296 17.41 -25.59 4.14
N ASN A 297 17.60 -25.06 5.34
CA ASN A 297 18.91 -25.07 6.02
C ASN A 297 19.04 -26.17 7.08
N ASN A 298 18.03 -27.02 7.26
CA ASN A 298 18.01 -28.10 8.27
C ASN A 298 18.33 -27.60 9.70
N LEU A 299 17.75 -26.48 10.12
CA LEU A 299 18.11 -25.80 11.36
C LEU A 299 17.45 -26.39 12.61
N TYR A 300 16.38 -27.17 12.48
CA TYR A 300 15.65 -27.68 13.65
C TYR A 300 16.52 -28.48 14.61
N GLN A 301 17.51 -29.24 14.11
CA GLN A 301 18.38 -30.02 14.96
C GLN A 301 19.19 -29.16 15.95
N ILE A 302 19.80 -28.07 15.46
CA ILE A 302 20.57 -27.14 16.31
C ILE A 302 19.65 -26.25 17.14
N ALA A 303 18.54 -25.83 16.57
CA ALA A 303 17.56 -24.95 17.21
C ALA A 303 16.96 -25.60 18.47
N LEU A 304 16.60 -26.88 18.40
CA LEU A 304 16.00 -27.63 19.50
C LEU A 304 17.04 -28.27 20.48
N SER A 305 18.33 -28.13 20.20
CA SER A 305 19.39 -28.63 21.08
C SER A 305 19.56 -27.76 22.33
N ASP A 306 20.35 -28.23 23.28
CA ASP A 306 20.76 -27.50 24.49
C ASP A 306 21.99 -26.61 24.26
N ALA A 307 22.31 -26.28 23.02
CA ALA A 307 23.43 -25.40 22.69
C ALA A 307 23.21 -23.98 23.23
N ASP A 308 24.32 -23.29 23.54
CA ASP A 308 24.29 -21.91 23.99
C ASP A 308 23.72 -20.99 22.89
N ASP A 309 23.09 -19.90 23.29
CA ASP A 309 22.41 -18.94 22.41
C ASP A 309 23.35 -18.39 21.32
N ASP A 310 24.61 -18.11 21.65
CA ASP A 310 25.63 -17.68 20.66
C ASP A 310 25.95 -18.76 19.62
N VAL A 311 25.87 -20.03 20.00
CA VAL A 311 26.07 -21.14 19.06
C VAL A 311 24.89 -21.22 18.11
N ILE A 312 23.67 -21.17 18.62
CA ILE A 312 22.44 -21.17 17.83
C ILE A 312 22.46 -19.99 16.85
N LEU A 313 22.72 -18.78 17.34
CA LEU A 313 22.79 -17.58 16.51
C LEU A 313 23.81 -17.74 15.36
N ARG A 314 25.01 -18.25 15.63
CA ARG A 314 26.05 -18.46 14.60
C ARG A 314 25.58 -19.40 13.48
N TYR A 315 24.83 -20.46 13.81
CA TYR A 315 24.27 -21.36 12.80
C TYR A 315 23.21 -20.64 11.94
N PHE A 316 22.32 -19.87 12.56
CA PHE A 316 21.31 -19.08 11.86
C PHE A 316 21.92 -18.01 10.95
N LEU A 317 22.95 -17.30 11.42
CA LEU A 317 23.64 -16.28 10.63
C LEU A 317 24.33 -16.89 9.38
N LYS A 318 24.87 -18.10 9.48
CA LYS A 318 25.47 -18.81 8.33
C LYS A 318 24.43 -19.35 7.36
N ALA A 319 23.22 -19.56 7.79
CA ALA A 319 22.14 -20.08 6.97
C ALA A 319 21.70 -19.06 5.90
N LYS A 320 21.13 -19.53 4.80
CA LYS A 320 20.75 -18.71 3.65
C LYS A 320 19.25 -18.44 3.65
N LEU A 321 18.86 -17.17 3.62
CA LEU A 321 17.46 -16.80 3.36
C LEU A 321 17.03 -17.20 1.94
N PRO A 322 15.73 -17.43 1.69
CA PRO A 322 15.23 -17.73 0.34
C PRO A 322 15.65 -16.69 -0.69
N ASP A 323 16.27 -17.12 -1.80
CA ASP A 323 16.83 -16.24 -2.83
C ASP A 323 15.80 -15.27 -3.44
N ARG A 324 14.52 -15.69 -3.49
CA ARG A 324 13.43 -14.86 -3.99
C ARG A 324 13.24 -13.54 -3.22
N LEU A 325 13.69 -13.48 -1.96
CA LEU A 325 13.56 -12.29 -1.12
C LEU A 325 14.52 -11.16 -1.50
N VAL A 326 15.65 -11.47 -2.13
CA VAL A 326 16.69 -10.49 -2.45
C VAL A 326 16.15 -9.33 -3.29
N GLU A 327 15.47 -9.65 -4.38
CA GLU A 327 14.87 -8.66 -5.26
C GLU A 327 13.69 -7.91 -4.61
N ASP A 328 12.96 -8.58 -3.71
CA ASP A 328 11.88 -7.95 -2.95
C ASP A 328 12.45 -6.92 -1.97
N PHE A 329 13.56 -7.25 -1.30
CA PHE A 329 14.25 -6.32 -0.42
C PHE A 329 14.88 -5.15 -1.18
N PHE A 330 15.48 -5.36 -2.35
CA PHE A 330 15.98 -4.25 -3.17
C PHE A 330 14.86 -3.29 -3.57
N THR A 331 13.70 -3.81 -3.96
CA THR A 331 12.52 -2.98 -4.24
C THR A 331 12.04 -2.22 -3.00
N PHE A 332 12.11 -2.85 -1.83
CA PHE A 332 11.79 -2.20 -0.56
C PHE A 332 12.76 -1.05 -0.25
N PHE A 333 14.07 -1.26 -0.41
CA PHE A 333 15.10 -0.23 -0.20
C PHE A 333 14.99 0.93 -1.19
N ASP A 334 14.44 0.73 -2.38
CA ASP A 334 14.20 1.83 -3.33
C ASP A 334 13.11 2.80 -2.85
N VAL A 335 12.19 2.31 -2.02
CA VAL A 335 11.04 3.07 -1.52
C VAL A 335 11.25 3.61 -0.11
N VAL A 336 11.90 2.84 0.78
CA VAL A 336 12.14 3.19 2.18
C VAL A 336 13.60 3.60 2.33
N LYS A 337 13.81 4.88 2.63
CA LYS A 337 15.12 5.53 2.78
C LYS A 337 15.40 5.96 4.23
N SER A 338 14.86 5.20 5.16
CA SER A 338 14.96 5.44 6.61
C SER A 338 15.44 4.17 7.31
N PRO A 339 15.93 4.27 8.55
CA PRO A 339 16.26 3.11 9.37
C PRO A 339 15.08 2.15 9.51
N LEU A 340 15.37 0.87 9.71
CA LEU A 340 14.38 -0.20 9.84
C LEU A 340 14.41 -0.83 11.23
N ALA A 341 13.23 -1.11 11.78
CA ALA A 341 13.02 -1.99 12.92
C ALA A 341 12.59 -3.37 12.41
N ILE A 342 13.34 -4.39 12.79
CA ILE A 342 13.09 -5.80 12.48
C ILE A 342 12.55 -6.44 13.75
N ARG A 343 11.25 -6.77 13.73
CA ARG A 343 10.50 -7.15 14.93
C ARG A 343 9.91 -8.54 14.78
N SER A 344 9.94 -9.29 15.86
CA SER A 344 9.20 -10.56 16.00
C SER A 344 7.69 -10.34 15.87
N SER A 345 6.99 -11.32 15.32
CA SER A 345 5.54 -11.39 15.29
C SER A 345 5.10 -12.86 15.35
N SER A 346 5.17 -13.43 16.53
CA SER A 346 4.75 -14.81 16.75
C SER A 346 3.23 -14.92 16.92
N LEU A 347 2.72 -16.14 16.83
CA LEU A 347 1.30 -16.40 17.08
C LEU A 347 0.95 -16.30 18.56
N LEU A 348 1.91 -16.56 19.45
CA LEU A 348 1.72 -16.59 20.90
C LEU A 348 1.84 -15.20 21.54
N GLU A 349 2.46 -14.22 20.90
CA GLU A 349 2.65 -12.87 21.45
C GLU A 349 1.34 -12.17 21.85
N ASP A 350 0.24 -12.47 21.18
CA ASP A 350 -1.09 -11.92 21.48
C ASP A 350 -1.98 -12.85 22.30
N SER A 351 -1.40 -13.86 22.94
CA SER A 351 -2.16 -14.75 23.82
C SER A 351 -2.66 -14.00 25.06
N HIS A 352 -3.98 -13.91 25.23
CA HIS A 352 -4.58 -13.28 26.41
C HIS A 352 -4.28 -13.98 27.73
N TYR A 353 -3.91 -15.26 27.66
CA TYR A 353 -3.68 -16.10 28.85
C TYR A 353 -2.22 -16.18 29.24
N GLN A 354 -1.31 -16.00 28.30
CA GLN A 354 0.14 -16.16 28.49
C GLN A 354 0.88 -15.16 27.60
N PRO A 355 1.11 -13.93 28.06
CA PRO A 355 1.72 -12.89 27.23
C PRO A 355 3.21 -13.19 27.00
N PHE A 356 3.62 -13.24 25.73
CA PHE A 356 5.01 -13.41 25.27
C PHE A 356 5.74 -12.08 25.03
N ALA A 357 5.29 -11.00 25.65
CA ALA A 357 5.88 -9.69 25.44
C ALA A 357 7.32 -9.62 25.96
N GLY A 358 8.24 -9.16 25.12
CA GLY A 358 9.65 -8.92 25.48
C GLY A 358 10.54 -10.18 25.49
N ILE A 359 10.05 -11.33 25.04
CA ILE A 359 10.84 -12.58 25.00
C ILE A 359 11.68 -12.67 23.73
N TYR A 360 11.17 -12.17 22.60
CA TYR A 360 11.86 -12.23 21.31
C TYR A 360 12.55 -10.89 21.00
N ASN A 361 13.69 -10.97 20.33
CA ASN A 361 14.50 -9.81 20.00
C ASN A 361 13.85 -8.89 18.94
N THR A 362 14.19 -7.60 19.06
CA THR A 362 13.87 -6.57 18.08
C THR A 362 15.14 -5.83 17.70
N TYR A 363 15.56 -5.93 16.46
CA TYR A 363 16.75 -5.25 15.96
C TYR A 363 16.39 -3.98 15.22
N MET A 364 17.23 -2.94 15.37
CA MET A 364 17.14 -1.71 14.57
C MET A 364 18.42 -1.58 13.75
N ILE A 365 18.27 -1.30 12.45
CA ILE A 365 19.39 -1.11 11.54
C ILE A 365 19.34 0.26 10.88
N PRO A 366 20.49 0.95 10.70
CA PRO A 366 20.55 2.19 9.95
C PRO A 366 20.22 1.96 8.47
N TYR A 367 19.83 3.02 7.78
CA TYR A 367 19.73 3.01 6.32
C TYR A 367 21.13 3.26 5.72
N LEU A 368 21.48 2.48 4.70
CA LEU A 368 22.71 2.61 3.94
C LEU A 368 22.37 2.73 2.45
N ASP A 369 23.14 3.55 1.73
CA ASP A 369 22.99 3.71 0.27
C ASP A 369 23.46 2.47 -0.50
N ASP A 370 24.44 1.71 0.05
CA ASP A 370 24.85 0.44 -0.51
C ASP A 370 23.78 -0.65 -0.23
N LYS A 371 23.09 -1.04 -1.30
CA LYS A 371 22.01 -2.04 -1.21
C LYS A 371 22.48 -3.42 -0.77
N TYR A 372 23.71 -3.81 -1.08
CA TYR A 372 24.24 -5.13 -0.70
C TYR A 372 24.60 -5.16 0.78
N GLU A 373 25.16 -4.09 1.29
CA GLU A 373 25.44 -3.96 2.72
C GLU A 373 24.16 -3.85 3.51
N MET A 374 23.18 -3.08 3.02
CA MET A 374 21.83 -3.02 3.60
C MET A 374 21.14 -4.39 3.61
N LEU A 375 21.28 -5.17 2.52
CA LEU A 375 20.76 -6.54 2.41
C LEU A 375 21.42 -7.47 3.44
N ARG A 376 22.74 -7.38 3.64
CA ARG A 376 23.47 -8.15 4.64
C ARG A 376 22.94 -7.86 6.04
N MET A 377 22.88 -6.58 6.43
CA MET A 377 22.39 -6.17 7.75
C MET A 377 20.94 -6.60 7.99
N LEU A 378 20.06 -6.41 6.99
CA LEU A 378 18.66 -6.84 7.08
C LEU A 378 18.56 -8.36 7.22
N SER A 379 19.34 -9.11 6.43
CA SER A 379 19.36 -10.57 6.48
C SER A 379 19.81 -11.09 7.84
N ASP A 380 20.86 -10.50 8.41
CA ASP A 380 21.37 -10.89 9.72
C ASP A 380 20.37 -10.56 10.83
N ALA A 381 19.70 -9.40 10.76
CA ALA A 381 18.65 -9.03 11.71
C ALA A 381 17.42 -9.99 11.64
N ILE A 382 16.98 -10.37 10.44
CA ILE A 382 15.89 -11.36 10.26
C ILE A 382 16.29 -12.70 10.88
N LYS A 383 17.50 -13.19 10.59
CA LYS A 383 18.02 -14.44 11.14
C LYS A 383 18.18 -14.38 12.66
N GLY A 384 18.58 -13.23 13.20
CA GLY A 384 18.63 -12.97 14.63
C GLY A 384 17.26 -13.08 15.29
N VAL A 385 16.22 -12.50 14.68
CA VAL A 385 14.83 -12.66 15.17
C VAL A 385 14.40 -14.12 15.11
N TYR A 386 14.69 -14.83 14.02
CA TYR A 386 14.38 -16.27 13.90
C TYR A 386 15.11 -17.12 14.95
N ALA A 387 16.39 -16.82 15.21
CA ALA A 387 17.19 -17.51 16.22
C ALA A 387 16.64 -17.30 17.65
N SER A 388 16.11 -16.10 17.95
CA SER A 388 15.62 -15.74 19.28
C SER A 388 14.45 -16.59 19.76
N VAL A 389 13.73 -17.25 18.84
CA VAL A 389 12.70 -18.27 19.18
C VAL A 389 13.29 -19.40 20.01
N TYR A 390 14.54 -19.75 19.75
CA TYR A 390 15.21 -20.93 20.31
C TYR A 390 16.26 -20.59 21.37
N PHE A 391 16.33 -19.35 21.83
CA PHE A 391 17.21 -18.94 22.92
C PHE A 391 16.73 -19.50 24.27
N ARG A 392 17.62 -19.55 25.23
CA ARG A 392 17.39 -20.11 26.57
C ARG A 392 16.12 -19.55 27.22
N ASP A 393 15.94 -18.24 27.21
CA ASP A 393 14.80 -17.60 27.85
C ASP A 393 13.47 -17.96 27.16
N SER A 394 13.46 -18.03 25.83
CA SER A 394 12.31 -18.46 25.05
C SER A 394 11.96 -19.93 25.33
N LYS A 395 12.95 -20.81 25.34
CA LYS A 395 12.77 -22.24 25.69
C LYS A 395 12.24 -22.42 27.12
N ALA A 396 12.83 -21.71 28.08
CA ALA A 396 12.41 -21.78 29.49
C ALA A 396 10.97 -21.30 29.67
N TYR A 397 10.59 -20.20 29.00
CA TYR A 397 9.24 -19.67 29.05
C TYR A 397 8.22 -20.64 28.42
N MET A 398 8.53 -21.23 27.27
CA MET A 398 7.66 -22.19 26.62
C MET A 398 7.46 -23.47 27.49
N GLN A 399 8.50 -23.96 28.10
CA GLN A 399 8.40 -25.07 29.04
C GLN A 399 7.50 -24.75 30.25
N ALA A 400 7.64 -23.53 30.80
CA ALA A 400 6.84 -23.06 31.93
C ALA A 400 5.36 -22.87 31.56
N THR A 401 5.04 -22.57 30.31
CA THR A 401 3.68 -22.31 29.83
C THR A 401 3.01 -23.49 29.14
N SER A 402 3.64 -24.68 29.16
CA SER A 402 3.14 -25.89 28.49
C SER A 402 2.92 -25.76 26.98
N ASN A 403 3.57 -24.79 26.33
CA ASN A 403 3.58 -24.64 24.89
C ASN A 403 4.67 -25.52 24.26
N VAL A 404 4.46 -25.90 23.01
CA VAL A 404 5.39 -26.78 22.29
C VAL A 404 6.21 -25.92 21.32
N ILE A 405 7.52 -25.81 21.60
CA ILE A 405 8.44 -24.90 20.89
C ILE A 405 8.59 -25.22 19.40
N ASP A 406 8.48 -26.49 19.00
CA ASP A 406 8.53 -26.92 17.59
C ASP A 406 7.27 -26.54 16.79
N GLN A 407 6.20 -26.12 17.47
CA GLN A 407 4.99 -25.60 16.84
C GLN A 407 4.98 -24.07 16.73
N GLU A 408 5.95 -23.39 17.36
CA GLU A 408 6.06 -21.94 17.27
C GLU A 408 6.59 -21.53 15.90
N LYS A 409 5.85 -20.62 15.26
CA LYS A 409 6.18 -20.08 13.94
C LYS A 409 6.30 -18.57 14.01
N MET A 410 7.40 -18.07 13.46
CA MET A 410 7.75 -16.67 13.53
C MET A 410 7.48 -15.95 12.21
N ALA A 411 6.60 -14.96 12.23
CA ALA A 411 6.58 -13.93 11.21
C ALA A 411 7.51 -12.78 11.62
N VAL A 412 8.07 -12.05 10.67
CA VAL A 412 8.96 -10.92 10.92
C VAL A 412 8.39 -9.67 10.31
N ILE A 413 8.31 -8.61 11.10
CA ILE A 413 7.88 -7.28 10.68
C ILE A 413 9.12 -6.45 10.35
N LEU A 414 9.19 -5.97 9.10
CA LEU A 414 10.15 -4.96 8.64
C LEU A 414 9.42 -3.63 8.62
N GLN A 415 9.75 -2.73 9.53
CA GLN A 415 9.03 -1.47 9.71
C GLN A 415 9.97 -0.28 9.70
N GLU A 416 9.58 0.76 8.96
CA GLU A 416 10.25 2.06 8.97
C GLU A 416 10.28 2.64 10.38
N VAL A 417 11.45 3.08 10.83
CA VAL A 417 11.59 3.83 12.09
C VAL A 417 11.25 5.28 11.84
N VAL A 418 10.28 5.80 12.57
CA VAL A 418 9.92 7.23 12.51
C VAL A 418 10.90 8.03 13.38
N GLY A 419 11.41 9.14 12.86
CA GLY A 419 12.34 10.00 13.57
C GLY A 419 13.01 11.00 12.65
N ASN A 420 14.00 11.70 13.19
CA ASN A 420 14.84 12.64 12.48
C ASN A 420 16.31 12.27 12.64
N GLN A 421 17.11 12.62 11.65
CA GLN A 421 18.55 12.46 11.69
C GLN A 421 19.20 13.71 12.30
N TYR A 422 20.08 13.48 13.26
CA TYR A 422 20.88 14.48 13.93
C TYR A 422 22.36 14.07 13.87
N GLY A 423 23.06 14.48 12.81
CA GLY A 423 24.41 14.00 12.53
C GLY A 423 24.45 12.48 12.35
N ASP A 424 25.16 11.79 13.23
CA ASP A 424 25.30 10.31 13.23
C ASP A 424 24.22 9.60 14.06
N ARG A 425 23.18 10.29 14.49
CA ARG A 425 22.12 9.79 15.36
C ARG A 425 20.76 9.88 14.67
N TYR A 426 19.89 8.92 14.96
CA TYR A 426 18.52 8.94 14.46
C TYR A 426 17.55 8.59 15.58
N TYR A 427 16.59 9.47 15.86
CA TYR A 427 15.57 9.28 16.89
C TYR A 427 14.36 10.18 16.68
N PRO A 428 13.16 9.78 17.16
CA PRO A 428 11.97 10.63 17.14
C PRO A 428 12.04 11.68 18.24
N SER A 429 11.34 12.80 18.06
CA SER A 429 11.21 13.84 19.11
C SER A 429 10.59 13.25 20.38
N MET A 430 9.62 12.34 20.25
CA MET A 430 9.04 11.61 21.37
C MET A 430 8.54 10.22 20.93
N SER A 431 8.54 9.30 21.87
CA SER A 431 7.87 7.99 21.78
C SER A 431 6.93 7.84 22.97
N GLY A 432 5.92 6.97 22.82
CA GLY A 432 4.97 6.80 23.89
C GLY A 432 4.25 5.45 23.88
N VAL A 433 3.64 5.15 25.00
CA VAL A 433 2.71 4.03 25.17
C VAL A 433 1.40 4.59 25.74
N ALA A 434 0.31 4.39 25.01
CA ALA A 434 -1.03 4.71 25.45
C ALA A 434 -1.81 3.44 25.76
N ARG A 435 -2.60 3.47 26.82
CA ARG A 435 -3.51 2.39 27.22
C ARG A 435 -4.92 2.96 27.43
N SER A 436 -5.92 2.24 27.03
CA SER A 436 -7.33 2.61 27.18
C SER A 436 -7.83 2.52 28.63
N LEU A 437 -7.08 1.87 29.52
CA LEU A 437 -7.44 1.72 30.92
C LEU A 437 -6.31 2.25 31.81
N ASN A 438 -6.67 3.18 32.71
CA ASN A 438 -5.81 3.68 33.77
C ASN A 438 -6.09 2.90 35.06
N TYR A 439 -5.19 2.01 35.46
CA TYR A 439 -5.36 1.22 36.69
C TYR A 439 -5.14 2.03 37.97
N TYR A 440 -4.51 3.18 37.90
CA TYR A 440 -4.16 4.04 39.03
C TYR A 440 -4.51 5.49 38.71
N PRO A 441 -5.82 5.82 38.63
CA PRO A 441 -6.26 7.19 38.39
C PRO A 441 -5.91 8.08 39.59
N ILE A 442 -5.58 9.35 39.31
CA ILE A 442 -5.13 10.32 40.29
C ILE A 442 -6.05 11.54 40.26
N GLY A 443 -6.44 12.05 41.43
CA GLY A 443 -7.34 13.19 41.54
C GLY A 443 -8.69 12.92 40.86
N ASP A 444 -9.03 13.73 39.86
CA ASP A 444 -10.30 13.65 39.13
C ASP A 444 -10.26 12.69 37.93
N GLU A 445 -9.14 12.02 37.68
CA GLU A 445 -9.01 11.04 36.60
C GLU A 445 -9.93 9.84 36.81
N LYS A 446 -10.42 9.25 35.69
CA LYS A 446 -11.19 8.02 35.69
C LYS A 446 -10.43 6.91 34.99
N ALA A 447 -10.69 5.67 35.40
CA ALA A 447 -10.01 4.49 34.84
C ALA A 447 -10.23 4.36 33.31
N GLU A 448 -11.41 4.64 32.83
CA GLU A 448 -11.81 4.54 31.41
C GLU A 448 -11.23 5.63 30.51
N GLU A 449 -10.65 6.68 31.07
CA GLU A 449 -10.03 7.77 30.32
C GLU A 449 -8.65 7.39 29.77
N GLY A 450 -8.10 6.27 30.25
CA GLY A 450 -6.81 5.77 29.81
C GLY A 450 -5.62 6.51 30.42
N ILE A 451 -4.44 6.13 29.97
CA ILE A 451 -3.15 6.65 30.45
C ILE A 451 -2.13 6.69 29.32
N VAL A 452 -1.28 7.71 29.30
CA VAL A 452 -0.18 7.87 28.36
C VAL A 452 1.13 8.01 29.12
N ASN A 453 2.17 7.32 28.61
CA ASN A 453 3.55 7.47 29.03
C ASN A 453 4.37 7.96 27.83
N LEU A 454 5.05 9.09 27.94
CA LEU A 454 5.88 9.69 26.90
C LEU A 454 7.34 9.81 27.35
N ALA A 455 8.23 9.66 26.38
CA ALA A 455 9.67 9.90 26.55
C ALA A 455 10.30 10.44 25.27
N LEU A 456 11.37 11.20 25.38
CA LEU A 456 12.25 11.58 24.29
C LEU A 456 12.97 10.36 23.73
N GLY A 457 13.15 10.31 22.42
CA GLY A 457 13.94 9.29 21.74
C GLY A 457 13.17 8.00 21.43
N LEU A 458 13.89 6.92 21.18
CA LEU A 458 13.32 5.64 20.75
C LEU A 458 12.50 4.97 21.87
N GLY A 459 11.38 4.37 21.50
CA GLY A 459 10.41 3.75 22.42
C GLY A 459 10.97 2.58 23.26
N LYS A 460 12.11 2.00 22.87
CA LYS A 460 12.81 0.99 23.70
C LYS A 460 13.11 1.52 25.09
N TYR A 461 13.37 2.81 25.24
CA TYR A 461 13.59 3.42 26.54
C TYR A 461 12.41 3.24 27.51
N ILE A 462 11.19 3.31 27.00
CA ILE A 462 9.96 3.10 27.78
C ILE A 462 9.78 1.62 28.13
N VAL A 463 10.05 0.75 27.17
CA VAL A 463 9.95 -0.71 27.35
C VAL A 463 10.96 -1.21 28.39
N ASP A 464 12.15 -0.66 28.40
CA ASP A 464 13.21 -0.99 29.37
C ASP A 464 12.95 -0.38 30.78
N GLY A 465 11.79 0.23 31.00
CA GLY A 465 11.42 0.80 32.31
C GLY A 465 12.06 2.17 32.59
N GLY A 466 12.48 2.89 31.55
CA GLY A 466 12.99 4.25 31.68
C GLY A 466 11.94 5.22 32.23
N MET A 467 12.42 6.33 32.78
CA MET A 467 11.56 7.36 33.38
C MET A 467 10.77 8.08 32.29
N THR A 468 9.45 8.08 32.40
CA THR A 468 8.51 8.63 31.41
C THR A 468 7.61 9.68 32.00
N LEU A 469 7.19 10.67 31.22
CA LEU A 469 6.11 11.56 31.59
C LEU A 469 4.79 10.79 31.53
N ARG A 470 4.04 10.74 32.66
CA ARG A 470 2.78 10.01 32.78
C ARG A 470 1.61 10.97 33.00
N PHE A 471 0.57 10.86 32.17
CA PHE A 471 -0.65 11.70 32.31
C PHE A 471 -1.88 11.02 31.72
N SER A 472 -3.08 11.41 32.18
CA SER A 472 -4.34 11.06 31.52
C SER A 472 -4.57 11.94 30.28
N PRO A 473 -4.99 11.37 29.12
CA PRO A 473 -5.31 12.16 27.92
C PRO A 473 -6.41 13.21 28.15
N TYR A 474 -7.32 12.96 29.08
CA TYR A 474 -8.40 13.90 29.44
C TYR A 474 -7.94 15.01 30.38
N HIS A 475 -6.81 14.80 31.09
CA HIS A 475 -6.24 15.73 32.04
C HIS A 475 -4.75 15.97 31.75
N PRO A 476 -4.35 16.45 30.53
CA PRO A 476 -2.96 16.51 30.11
C PRO A 476 -2.11 17.50 30.93
N ASN A 477 -2.76 18.43 31.63
CA ASN A 477 -2.08 19.42 32.48
C ASN A 477 -1.92 18.93 33.93
N GLN A 478 -2.51 17.80 34.31
CA GLN A 478 -2.37 17.22 35.65
C GLN A 478 -1.30 16.14 35.65
N VAL A 479 -0.04 16.57 35.75
CA VAL A 479 1.11 15.68 35.75
C VAL A 479 1.73 15.67 37.12
N LEU A 480 1.63 14.55 37.85
CA LEU A 480 2.18 14.43 39.20
C LEU A 480 3.67 14.72 39.29
N GLN A 481 4.43 14.30 38.28
CA GLN A 481 5.87 14.45 38.20
C GLN A 481 6.32 15.93 38.09
N THR A 482 5.40 16.83 37.69
CA THR A 482 5.65 18.26 37.56
C THR A 482 4.85 19.09 38.56
N SER A 483 4.21 18.46 39.55
CA SER A 483 3.42 19.16 40.58
C SER A 483 4.26 20.04 41.51
N GLU A 484 5.49 19.61 41.80
CA GLU A 484 6.47 20.34 42.60
C GLU A 484 7.83 20.31 41.90
N MET A 485 8.58 21.39 42.00
CA MET A 485 9.87 21.55 41.32
C MET A 485 10.91 20.51 41.75
N GLU A 486 10.97 20.18 43.03
CA GLU A 486 11.90 19.17 43.54
C GLU A 486 11.59 17.77 42.99
N ILE A 487 10.31 17.46 42.83
CA ILE A 487 9.86 16.19 42.22
C ILE A 487 10.21 16.20 40.74
N ALA A 488 9.91 17.29 40.03
CA ALA A 488 10.19 17.42 38.61
C ALA A 488 11.68 17.18 38.30
N LEU A 489 12.58 17.76 39.07
CA LEU A 489 14.03 17.61 38.88
C LEU A 489 14.54 16.18 39.16
N LYS A 490 13.84 15.41 40.00
CA LYS A 490 14.21 14.02 40.32
C LYS A 490 13.58 12.99 39.38
N GLU A 491 12.35 13.23 38.93
CA GLU A 491 11.52 12.27 38.20
C GLU A 491 11.37 12.59 36.71
N THR A 492 12.16 13.52 36.18
CA THR A 492 12.21 13.79 34.74
C THR A 492 13.23 12.89 34.04
N GLN A 493 13.01 12.68 32.78
CA GLN A 493 13.89 11.89 31.92
C GLN A 493 15.28 12.54 31.81
N THR A 494 16.34 11.79 32.09
CA THR A 494 17.73 12.26 31.97
C THR A 494 18.50 11.59 30.84
N ARG A 495 18.02 10.47 30.33
CA ARG A 495 18.65 9.70 29.24
C ARG A 495 17.61 9.27 28.21
N PHE A 496 18.06 9.03 26.99
CA PHE A 496 17.23 8.51 25.90
C PHE A 496 18.01 7.56 25.01
N TYR A 497 17.31 6.78 24.19
CA TYR A 497 17.92 5.96 23.16
C TYR A 497 17.83 6.62 21.78
N ALA A 498 18.94 6.56 21.03
CA ALA A 498 19.04 6.90 19.63
C ALA A 498 19.68 5.76 18.85
N LEU A 499 19.36 5.61 17.57
CA LEU A 499 20.04 4.68 16.68
C LEU A 499 21.38 5.29 16.24
N ASP A 500 22.46 4.50 16.29
CA ASP A 500 23.77 4.88 15.77
C ASP A 500 23.83 4.64 14.26
N LEU A 501 23.99 5.69 13.48
CA LEU A 501 24.07 5.61 12.02
C LEU A 501 25.47 5.27 11.50
N ARG A 502 26.49 5.31 12.36
CA ARG A 502 27.89 4.99 12.00
C ARG A 502 28.15 3.50 11.91
N ASN A 503 27.24 2.69 12.44
CA ASN A 503 27.50 1.30 12.79
C ASN A 503 27.27 0.30 11.65
N ALA A 504 27.64 0.68 10.42
CA ALA A 504 27.44 -0.15 9.24
C ALA A 504 28.39 -1.37 9.13
N GLY A 505 29.44 -1.44 9.92
CA GLY A 505 30.53 -2.43 9.77
C GLY A 505 30.75 -3.37 10.96
N HIS A 506 29.94 -3.32 12.00
CA HIS A 506 30.12 -4.20 13.17
C HIS A 506 29.51 -5.59 12.95
N ASP A 507 30.11 -6.60 13.59
CA ASP A 507 29.56 -7.94 13.64
C ASP A 507 28.18 -7.90 14.32
N PHE A 508 27.26 -8.69 13.79
CA PHE A 508 25.92 -8.81 14.36
C PHE A 508 25.97 -9.41 15.76
N SER A 509 25.31 -8.78 16.72
CA SER A 509 25.29 -9.18 18.13
C SER A 509 23.97 -9.84 18.51
N ILE A 510 24.03 -10.75 19.49
CA ILE A 510 22.84 -11.31 20.14
C ILE A 510 22.06 -10.25 20.92
N ASP A 511 22.76 -9.23 21.44
CA ASP A 511 22.14 -8.06 22.08
C ASP A 511 21.39 -7.22 21.04
N ASP A 512 20.09 -7.13 21.15
CA ASP A 512 19.23 -6.37 20.25
C ASP A 512 19.39 -4.84 20.36
N GLY A 513 20.10 -4.39 21.38
CA GLY A 513 20.48 -2.99 21.59
C GLY A 513 21.84 -2.60 21.00
N PHE A 514 22.56 -3.49 20.30
CA PHE A 514 23.95 -3.23 19.87
C PHE A 514 24.13 -2.02 18.95
N ASN A 515 23.10 -1.62 18.22
CA ASN A 515 23.09 -0.41 17.37
C ASN A 515 22.50 0.84 18.09
N LEU A 516 22.21 0.75 19.38
CA LEU A 516 21.56 1.83 20.12
C LEU A 516 22.57 2.58 21.01
N LEU A 517 22.46 3.90 20.98
CA LEU A 517 23.20 4.80 21.86
C LEU A 517 22.30 5.20 23.03
N LYS A 518 22.77 5.01 24.25
CA LYS A 518 22.12 5.54 25.46
C LYS A 518 22.75 6.88 25.81
N LEU A 519 22.07 7.96 25.43
CA LEU A 519 22.56 9.33 25.50
C LEU A 519 21.93 10.11 26.66
N HIS A 520 22.61 11.16 27.11
CA HIS A 520 22.04 12.11 28.04
C HIS A 520 21.18 13.14 27.30
N VAL A 521 20.08 13.65 27.89
CA VAL A 521 19.17 14.64 27.28
C VAL A 521 19.88 15.92 26.80
N LYS A 522 21.03 16.26 27.39
CA LYS A 522 21.89 17.36 26.90
C LYS A 522 22.38 17.18 25.46
N GLU A 523 22.47 15.96 24.97
CA GLU A 523 22.82 15.73 23.56
C GLU A 523 21.64 16.07 22.64
N ALA A 524 20.41 15.82 23.08
CA ALA A 524 19.21 16.24 22.34
C ALA A 524 19.03 17.78 22.34
N GLU A 525 19.49 18.47 23.40
CA GLU A 525 19.53 19.91 23.42
C GLU A 525 20.50 20.48 22.36
N LYS A 526 21.71 19.91 22.25
CA LYS A 526 22.67 20.25 21.19
C LYS A 526 22.14 19.98 19.78
N ASP A 527 21.34 18.96 19.62
CA ASP A 527 20.67 18.60 18.36
C ASP A 527 19.48 19.55 18.05
N GLY A 528 19.07 20.41 18.97
CA GLY A 528 17.88 21.26 18.85
C GLY A 528 16.56 20.49 18.95
N ALA A 529 16.59 19.24 19.39
CA ALA A 529 15.42 18.36 19.44
C ALA A 529 14.46 18.67 20.60
N LEU A 530 14.88 19.48 21.58
CA LEU A 530 14.08 19.83 22.76
C LEU A 530 13.13 21.02 22.57
N ASN A 531 13.25 21.79 21.49
CA ASN A 531 12.55 23.07 21.30
C ASN A 531 11.01 22.99 21.46
N TYR A 532 10.40 21.84 21.24
CA TYR A 532 8.94 21.65 21.31
C TYR A 532 8.49 20.72 22.44
N ILE A 533 9.42 20.12 23.19
CA ILE A 533 9.11 19.07 24.16
C ILE A 533 9.69 19.28 25.56
N ALA A 534 10.42 20.37 25.78
CA ALA A 534 11.01 20.65 27.06
C ALA A 534 10.70 22.09 27.50
N SER A 535 10.55 22.28 28.81
CA SER A 535 10.49 23.58 29.45
C SER A 535 11.84 23.93 30.06
N THR A 536 12.21 25.19 30.04
CA THR A 536 13.42 25.69 30.72
C THR A 536 13.06 26.03 32.15
N TYR A 537 13.88 25.58 33.06
CA TYR A 537 13.81 25.99 34.48
C TYR A 537 15.02 26.83 34.84
N ASP A 538 14.76 28.04 35.30
CA ASP A 538 15.78 28.90 35.89
C ASP A 538 15.66 28.85 37.42
N PRO A 539 16.69 28.36 38.14
CA PRO A 539 16.66 28.27 39.61
C PRO A 539 16.66 29.63 40.31
N TYR A 540 16.94 30.72 39.59
CA TYR A 540 17.00 32.08 40.14
C TYR A 540 15.75 32.92 39.82
N ASP A 541 14.90 32.47 38.91
CA ASP A 541 13.66 33.15 38.48
C ASP A 541 12.47 32.22 38.75
N GLN A 542 12.09 32.09 40.01
CA GLN A 542 11.01 31.21 40.47
C GLN A 542 9.64 31.72 40.06
#